data_e3f36277b36360a7154a24453486d3b6
#
_entry.id   e3f36277b36360a7154a24453486d3b6
#
_cell.length_a   1.000
_cell.length_b   1.000
_cell.length_c   1.000
_cell.angle_alpha   90.00
_cell.angle_beta   90.00
_cell.angle_gamma   90.00
#
_symmetry.space_group_name_H-M   'P 1'
#
loop_
_entity.id
_entity.type
_entity.pdbx_description
1 polymer ?
#
loop_
_entity_poly.entity_id
_entity_poly.type
_entity_poly.pdbx_seq_one_letter_code
_entity_poly.pdbx_strand_id
1 'polypeptide(L)'
;YVGSMGRSAWYDSPINDFPLAATDTYNLVEHENGNDNGQGATLEAIDSFITSGQFGIESGTSFTFIDKVVPDLSFVGSTAGSPSVEMSLLASSEPGTADNNPASEGGVNEGQVALAVDMVDEYTDQLDVRVRGRQMAIKVQSTSLGTKWQLGTPRLNMRPDGRRGR
;
A
#
# COMPACT_ATOMS: atom_id res chain seq x y z
N TYR A 1 -5.15 -5.07 -7.02
CA TYR A 1 -6.32 -5.07 -6.13
C TYR A 1 -6.89 -6.49 -6.04
N VAL A 2 -7.01 -7.00 -4.86
CA VAL A 2 -7.70 -8.26 -4.58
C VAL A 2 -8.93 -7.91 -3.76
N GLY A 3 -10.09 -7.90 -4.38
CA GLY A 3 -11.35 -7.57 -3.72
C GLY A 3 -12.54 -7.88 -4.63
N SER A 4 -13.71 -8.01 -4.03
CA SER A 4 -14.97 -8.15 -4.75
C SER A 4 -15.67 -6.80 -4.79
N MET A 5 -15.94 -6.28 -5.96
CA MET A 5 -16.65 -5.02 -6.12
C MET A 5 -18.16 -5.20 -6.24
N GLY A 6 -18.77 -6.30 -6.00
CA GLY A 6 -20.23 -6.48 -6.09
C GLY A 6 -20.86 -5.84 -7.34
N ARG A 7 -20.22 -5.99 -8.51
CA ARG A 7 -20.69 -5.44 -9.79
C ARG A 7 -21.13 -6.57 -10.70
N SER A 8 -22.34 -6.44 -11.25
CA SER A 8 -22.94 -7.47 -12.13
C SER A 8 -22.83 -7.13 -13.61
N ALA A 9 -22.73 -5.86 -13.96
CA ALA A 9 -22.62 -5.41 -15.34
C ALA A 9 -21.89 -4.06 -15.40
N TRP A 10 -21.21 -3.83 -16.52
CA TRP A 10 -20.49 -2.59 -16.84
C TRP A 10 -20.98 -2.03 -18.16
N TYR A 11 -21.05 -0.72 -18.23
CA TYR A 11 -21.36 0.03 -19.42
C TYR A 11 -20.47 1.25 -19.52
N ASP A 12 -19.68 1.31 -20.57
CA ASP A 12 -18.85 2.46 -20.92
C ASP A 12 -19.32 3.03 -22.26
N SER A 13 -19.57 4.32 -22.32
CA SER A 13 -20.13 4.98 -23.49
C SER A 13 -19.65 6.41 -23.57
N PRO A 14 -19.34 6.90 -24.77
CA PRO A 14 -18.95 8.29 -24.97
C PRO A 14 -20.07 9.31 -24.70
N ILE A 15 -21.29 8.86 -24.40
CA ILE A 15 -22.40 9.73 -24.00
C ILE A 15 -22.32 10.10 -22.52
N ASN A 16 -21.74 9.25 -21.70
CA ASN A 16 -21.58 9.47 -20.28
C ASN A 16 -20.15 9.90 -19.97
N ASP A 17 -19.99 10.84 -19.04
CA ASP A 17 -18.66 11.32 -18.62
C ASP A 17 -17.88 10.24 -17.83
N PHE A 18 -18.61 9.31 -17.21
CA PHE A 18 -18.03 8.25 -16.37
C PHE A 18 -18.62 6.88 -16.74
N PRO A 19 -17.84 5.80 -16.60
CA PRO A 19 -18.37 4.44 -16.73
C PRO A 19 -19.44 4.15 -15.69
N LEU A 20 -20.47 3.44 -16.11
CA LEU A 20 -21.58 3.02 -15.24
C LEU A 20 -21.47 1.53 -14.93
N ALA A 21 -21.85 1.15 -13.72
CA ALA A 21 -21.99 -0.24 -13.35
C ALA A 21 -23.25 -0.52 -12.55
N ALA A 22 -23.85 -1.67 -12.79
CA ALA A 22 -24.94 -2.17 -11.96
C ALA A 22 -24.37 -2.94 -10.76
N THR A 23 -24.92 -2.69 -9.57
CA THR A 23 -24.55 -3.42 -8.36
C THR A 23 -25.41 -4.65 -8.15
N ASP A 24 -24.96 -5.55 -7.30
CA ASP A 24 -25.73 -6.71 -6.81
C ASP A 24 -26.92 -6.30 -5.92
N THR A 25 -26.92 -5.06 -5.43
CA THR A 25 -28.01 -4.43 -4.66
C THR A 25 -28.98 -3.63 -5.52
N TYR A 26 -28.98 -3.84 -6.84
CA TYR A 26 -29.87 -3.21 -7.81
C TYR A 26 -29.74 -1.68 -7.94
N ASN A 27 -28.57 -1.13 -7.64
CA ASN A 27 -28.26 0.28 -7.88
C ASN A 27 -27.41 0.44 -9.14
N LEU A 28 -27.53 1.61 -9.77
CA LEU A 28 -26.62 2.05 -10.81
C LEU A 28 -25.64 3.03 -10.19
N VAL A 29 -24.34 2.80 -10.41
CA VAL A 29 -23.27 3.62 -9.85
C VAL A 29 -22.32 4.08 -10.94
N GLU A 30 -21.79 5.28 -10.78
CA GLU A 30 -20.71 5.81 -11.60
C GLU A 30 -19.36 5.32 -11.06
N HIS A 31 -18.45 4.97 -11.96
CA HIS A 31 -17.09 4.60 -11.63
C HIS A 31 -16.11 5.68 -12.08
N GLU A 32 -14.92 5.69 -11.48
CA GLU A 32 -13.87 6.68 -11.75
C GLU A 32 -14.28 8.13 -11.42
N ASN A 33 -15.34 8.32 -10.66
CA ASN A 33 -15.85 9.59 -10.21
C ASN A 33 -15.54 9.82 -8.72
N GLY A 34 -14.44 10.54 -8.45
CA GLY A 34 -14.00 10.84 -7.09
C GLY A 34 -12.97 9.87 -6.52
N ASN A 35 -12.74 9.98 -5.20
CA ASN A 35 -11.69 9.25 -4.48
C ASN A 35 -12.24 8.24 -3.47
N ASP A 36 -13.56 8.15 -3.35
CA ASP A 36 -14.24 7.34 -2.34
C ASP A 36 -15.28 6.41 -2.99
N ASN A 37 -15.60 5.34 -2.29
CA ASN A 37 -16.73 4.51 -2.63
C ASN A 37 -17.98 5.10 -1.98
N GLY A 38 -19.00 5.39 -2.78
CA GLY A 38 -20.24 5.97 -2.27
C GLY A 38 -21.46 5.23 -2.78
N GLN A 39 -22.38 4.91 -1.86
CA GLN A 39 -23.76 4.53 -2.19
C GLN A 39 -24.69 5.50 -1.48
N GLY A 40 -25.35 6.36 -2.26
CA GLY A 40 -26.27 7.35 -1.70
C GLY A 40 -25.55 8.43 -0.87
N ALA A 41 -25.98 8.62 0.37
CA ALA A 41 -25.43 9.63 1.28
C ALA A 41 -24.22 9.15 2.11
N THR A 42 -23.81 7.90 1.95
CA THR A 42 -22.71 7.32 2.73
C THR A 42 -21.49 7.15 1.84
N LEU A 43 -20.42 7.85 2.18
CA LEU A 43 -19.11 7.69 1.57
C LEU A 43 -18.29 6.70 2.39
N GLU A 44 -17.63 5.78 1.73
CA GLU A 44 -16.70 4.83 2.32
C GLU A 44 -15.33 4.99 1.67
N ALA A 45 -14.27 4.90 2.45
CA ALA A 45 -12.92 4.95 1.93
C ALA A 45 -12.66 3.75 1.00
N ILE A 46 -11.97 4.00 -0.09
CA ILE A 46 -11.43 2.92 -0.92
C ILE A 46 -10.18 2.38 -0.24
N ASP A 47 -10.26 1.14 0.27
CA ASP A 47 -9.07 0.46 0.78
C ASP A 47 -8.13 0.15 -0.38
N SER A 48 -7.00 0.86 -0.40
CA SER A 48 -6.01 0.76 -1.47
C SER A 48 -4.63 0.48 -0.90
N PHE A 49 -3.94 -0.49 -1.47
CA PHE A 49 -2.59 -0.82 -1.03
C PHE A 49 -1.68 -1.29 -2.16
N ILE A 50 -0.39 -1.17 -1.94
CA ILE A 50 0.66 -1.78 -2.74
C ILE A 50 1.71 -2.38 -1.82
N THR A 51 2.19 -3.57 -2.16
CA THR A 51 3.30 -4.22 -1.45
C THR A 51 4.40 -4.55 -2.45
N SER A 52 5.63 -4.15 -2.13
CA SER A 52 6.77 -4.49 -2.97
C SER A 52 7.13 -5.97 -2.88
N GLY A 53 7.85 -6.48 -3.88
CA GLY A 53 8.60 -7.71 -3.71
C GLY A 53 9.63 -7.59 -2.57
N GLN A 54 10.13 -8.72 -2.10
CA GLN A 54 11.17 -8.76 -1.09
C GLN A 54 12.51 -8.30 -1.67
N PHE A 55 13.22 -7.48 -0.93
CA PHE A 55 14.56 -7.01 -1.27
C PHE A 55 15.50 -7.13 -0.06
N GLY A 56 16.78 -7.12 -0.31
CA GLY A 56 17.81 -7.18 0.71
C GLY A 56 19.19 -6.99 0.09
N ILE A 57 20.20 -6.80 0.93
CA ILE A 57 21.59 -6.76 0.51
C ILE A 57 22.07 -8.20 0.29
N GLU A 58 22.88 -8.43 -0.75
CA GLU A 58 23.47 -9.73 -1.07
C GLU A 58 22.46 -10.90 -1.11
N SER A 59 21.30 -10.67 -1.72
CA SER A 59 20.26 -11.69 -1.88
C SER A 59 19.80 -12.35 -0.57
N GLY A 60 19.86 -11.62 0.55
CA GLY A 60 19.38 -12.09 1.86
C GLY A 60 20.36 -13.00 2.61
N THR A 61 21.62 -13.11 2.17
CA THR A 61 22.64 -13.87 2.90
C THR A 61 23.10 -13.17 4.16
N SER A 62 23.04 -11.84 4.20
CA SER A 62 23.39 -10.99 5.33
C SER A 62 22.15 -10.29 5.89
N PHE A 63 22.21 -9.91 7.17
CA PHE A 63 21.20 -9.01 7.72
C PHE A 63 21.39 -7.61 7.14
N THR A 64 20.27 -6.99 6.84
CA THR A 64 20.17 -5.59 6.42
C THR A 64 19.58 -4.77 7.54
N PHE A 65 20.14 -3.62 7.80
CA PHE A 65 19.60 -2.62 8.72
C PHE A 65 19.14 -1.40 7.93
N ILE A 66 17.94 -0.94 8.20
CA ILE A 66 17.35 0.27 7.64
C ILE A 66 17.13 1.27 8.77
N ASP A 67 17.65 2.48 8.62
CA ASP A 67 17.48 3.55 9.60
C ASP A 67 16.67 4.74 9.07
N LYS A 68 16.51 4.83 7.75
CA LYS A 68 15.82 5.96 7.12
C LYS A 68 15.06 5.53 5.87
N VAL A 69 13.87 6.11 5.70
CA VAL A 69 13.04 6.00 4.49
C VAL A 69 12.67 7.40 4.00
N VAL A 70 12.84 7.68 2.72
CA VAL A 70 12.27 8.84 2.03
C VAL A 70 11.09 8.32 1.21
N PRO A 71 9.84 8.70 1.54
CA PRO A 71 8.65 8.03 1.02
C PRO A 71 8.41 8.20 -0.48
N ASP A 72 8.70 9.39 -1.03
CA ASP A 72 8.38 9.78 -2.42
C ASP A 72 6.91 9.54 -2.78
N LEU A 73 6.02 10.24 -2.09
CA LEU A 73 4.57 10.17 -2.25
C LEU A 73 4.01 11.51 -2.73
N SER A 74 2.97 11.44 -3.56
CA SER A 74 2.18 12.59 -4.00
C SER A 74 0.72 12.37 -3.67
N PHE A 75 0.07 13.41 -3.15
CA PHE A 75 -1.34 13.42 -2.78
C PHE A 75 -2.19 14.34 -3.68
N VAL A 76 -1.66 14.69 -4.84
CA VAL A 76 -2.33 15.59 -5.78
C VAL A 76 -3.67 15.00 -6.25
N GLY A 77 -4.73 15.78 -6.09
CA GLY A 77 -6.09 15.38 -6.43
C GLY A 77 -6.85 14.72 -5.28
N SER A 78 -6.31 14.69 -4.07
CA SER A 78 -7.05 14.34 -2.86
C SER A 78 -8.12 15.39 -2.55
N THR A 79 -9.24 14.93 -2.02
CA THR A 79 -10.33 15.80 -1.50
C THR A 79 -10.29 15.90 0.02
N ALA A 80 -9.52 15.06 0.68
CA ALA A 80 -9.25 15.14 2.12
C ALA A 80 -8.45 16.40 2.45
N GLY A 81 -8.76 17.04 3.57
CA GLY A 81 -8.03 18.22 4.06
C GLY A 81 -6.62 17.92 4.60
N SER A 82 -6.36 16.65 4.93
CA SER A 82 -5.04 16.15 5.37
C SER A 82 -4.89 14.71 4.88
N PRO A 83 -4.61 14.51 3.59
CA PRO A 83 -4.48 13.18 3.03
C PRO A 83 -3.24 12.50 3.59
N SER A 84 -3.35 11.22 3.93
CA SER A 84 -2.24 10.43 4.46
C SER A 84 -2.36 8.97 4.07
N VAL A 85 -1.23 8.29 4.07
CA VAL A 85 -1.14 6.84 3.88
C VAL A 85 -0.31 6.23 5.00
N GLU A 86 -0.56 4.98 5.29
CA GLU A 86 0.28 4.19 6.17
C GLU A 86 1.40 3.55 5.34
N MET A 87 2.64 3.76 5.76
CA MET A 87 3.80 3.08 5.18
C MET A 87 4.40 2.11 6.21
N SER A 88 4.50 0.85 5.82
CA SER A 88 5.01 -0.22 6.66
C SER A 88 6.27 -0.84 6.05
N LEU A 89 7.28 -1.10 6.87
CA LEU A 89 8.41 -1.95 6.54
C LEU A 89 8.18 -3.35 7.11
N LEU A 90 8.08 -4.32 6.23
CA LEU A 90 7.87 -5.72 6.56
C LEU A 90 9.21 -6.44 6.49
N ALA A 91 9.67 -6.99 7.61
CA ALA A 91 10.95 -7.68 7.66
C ALA A 91 10.78 -9.18 7.89
N SER A 92 11.60 -9.96 7.20
CA SER A 92 11.73 -11.39 7.39
C SER A 92 13.14 -11.72 7.87
N SER A 93 13.26 -12.60 8.86
CA SER A 93 14.55 -13.10 9.36
C SER A 93 15.06 -14.30 8.59
N GLU A 94 14.20 -14.98 7.84
CA GLU A 94 14.53 -16.17 7.06
C GLU A 94 14.07 -16.00 5.61
N PRO A 95 14.98 -16.11 4.62
CA PRO A 95 14.61 -16.09 3.22
C PRO A 95 13.67 -17.25 2.88
N GLY A 96 12.59 -16.97 2.16
CA GLY A 96 11.64 -17.98 1.71
C GLY A 96 10.51 -18.32 2.69
N THR A 97 10.48 -17.74 3.88
CA THR A 97 9.35 -17.89 4.82
C THR A 97 8.17 -17.00 4.49
N ALA A 98 8.37 -15.99 3.67
CA ALA A 98 7.28 -15.19 3.17
C ALA A 98 6.60 -15.93 2.03
N ASP A 99 5.41 -16.43 2.28
CA ASP A 99 4.57 -16.97 1.24
C ASP A 99 4.23 -15.85 0.25
N ASN A 100 4.60 -16.03 -1.01
CA ASN A 100 4.29 -15.09 -2.09
C ASN A 100 2.82 -15.17 -2.52
N ASN A 101 1.92 -15.41 -1.59
CA ASN A 101 0.50 -15.46 -1.86
C ASN A 101 -0.08 -14.03 -1.89
N PRO A 102 -0.32 -13.43 -3.08
CA PRO A 102 -0.93 -12.10 -3.17
C PRO A 102 -2.39 -12.08 -2.73
N ALA A 103 -2.98 -13.22 -2.40
CA ALA A 103 -4.39 -13.36 -2.05
C ALA A 103 -4.70 -13.19 -0.56
N SER A 104 -3.72 -12.98 0.31
CA SER A 104 -4.01 -12.64 1.71
C SER A 104 -4.56 -11.22 1.78
N GLU A 105 -5.77 -11.06 2.29
CA GLU A 105 -6.32 -9.75 2.61
C GLU A 105 -5.32 -8.98 3.47
N GLY A 106 -4.97 -7.76 3.03
CA GLY A 106 -4.02 -6.93 3.74
C GLY A 106 -2.56 -7.03 3.27
N GLY A 107 -2.22 -7.90 2.32
CA GLY A 107 -0.90 -7.92 1.66
C GLY A 107 0.28 -8.17 2.59
N VAL A 108 0.06 -8.76 3.76
CA VAL A 108 1.09 -9.24 4.68
C VAL A 108 1.16 -10.75 4.55
N ASN A 109 2.29 -11.26 4.12
CA ASN A 109 2.53 -12.69 4.02
C ASN A 109 2.83 -13.29 5.40
N GLU A 110 2.41 -14.53 5.63
CA GLU A 110 2.79 -15.25 6.85
C GLU A 110 4.33 -15.28 7.00
N GLY A 111 4.81 -14.94 8.19
CA GLY A 111 6.25 -14.85 8.47
C GLY A 111 6.89 -13.47 8.26
N GLN A 112 6.17 -12.50 7.71
CA GLN A 112 6.57 -11.10 7.71
C GLN A 112 5.97 -10.35 8.89
N VAL A 113 6.78 -9.60 9.58
CA VAL A 113 6.35 -8.74 10.70
C VAL A 113 6.54 -7.28 10.27
N ALA A 114 5.51 -6.47 10.42
CA ALA A 114 5.64 -5.04 10.30
C ALA A 114 6.46 -4.53 11.50
N LEU A 115 7.71 -4.13 11.26
CA LEU A 115 8.62 -3.66 12.30
C LEU A 115 8.63 -2.13 12.43
N ALA A 116 8.21 -1.42 11.40
CA ALA A 116 7.99 0.01 11.43
C ALA A 116 6.71 0.32 10.64
N VAL A 117 5.81 1.04 11.27
CA VAL A 117 4.55 1.51 10.69
C VAL A 117 4.43 2.98 11.03
N ASP A 118 4.41 3.83 10.00
CA ASP A 118 4.30 5.26 10.16
C ASP A 118 3.28 5.85 9.18
N MET A 119 2.62 6.93 9.60
CA MET A 119 1.75 7.72 8.74
C MET A 119 2.58 8.72 7.95
N VAL A 120 2.34 8.76 6.66
CA VAL A 120 2.99 9.66 5.71
C VAL A 120 1.95 10.59 5.13
N ASP A 121 2.20 11.87 5.23
CA ASP A 121 1.40 12.96 4.66
C ASP A 121 2.23 13.77 3.64
N GLU A 122 1.67 14.85 3.12
CA GLU A 122 2.33 15.72 2.13
C GLU A 122 3.55 16.48 2.68
N TYR A 123 3.72 16.55 4.01
CA TYR A 123 4.82 17.26 4.69
C TYR A 123 5.90 16.31 5.19
N THR A 124 5.72 15.02 5.01
CA THR A 124 6.65 14.01 5.51
C THR A 124 7.83 13.82 4.54
N ASP A 125 8.94 14.49 4.83
CA ASP A 125 10.16 14.40 4.01
C ASP A 125 10.90 13.07 4.20
N GLN A 126 10.93 12.56 5.43
CA GLN A 126 11.60 11.30 5.78
C GLN A 126 11.00 10.65 7.02
N LEU A 127 11.18 9.35 7.11
CA LEU A 127 10.86 8.53 8.28
C LEU A 127 12.17 7.99 8.87
N ASP A 128 12.35 8.19 10.17
CA ASP A 128 13.46 7.59 10.91
C ASP A 128 12.99 6.27 11.52
N VAL A 129 13.56 5.18 11.07
CA VAL A 129 13.13 3.82 11.43
C VAL A 129 14.31 3.01 11.98
N ARG A 130 14.02 1.87 12.60
CA ARG A 130 15.05 0.92 13.05
C ARG A 130 14.59 -0.49 12.75
N VAL A 131 14.82 -0.90 11.52
CA VAL A 131 14.36 -2.20 11.03
C VAL A 131 15.56 -3.07 10.65
N ARG A 132 15.54 -4.31 11.09
CA ARG A 132 16.57 -5.30 10.81
C ARG A 132 15.94 -6.59 10.31
N GLY A 133 16.38 -7.07 9.18
CA GLY A 133 15.93 -8.32 8.58
C GLY A 133 16.89 -8.80 7.50
N ARG A 134 16.71 -10.01 7.03
CA ARG A 134 17.44 -10.52 5.87
C ARG A 134 16.79 -10.10 4.57
N GLN A 135 15.48 -10.09 4.57
CA GLN A 135 14.66 -9.61 3.48
C GLN A 135 13.62 -8.64 4.02
N MET A 136 13.28 -7.66 3.22
CA MET A 136 12.33 -6.63 3.56
C MET A 136 11.39 -6.39 2.42
N ALA A 137 10.17 -5.92 2.72
CA ALA A 137 9.24 -5.39 1.75
C ALA A 137 8.66 -4.08 2.28
N ILE A 138 8.23 -3.22 1.39
CA ILE A 138 7.50 -1.99 1.71
C ILE A 138 6.04 -2.23 1.37
N LYS A 139 5.16 -1.89 2.30
CA LYS A 139 3.72 -1.79 2.06
C LYS A 139 3.29 -0.35 2.26
N VAL A 140 2.51 0.17 1.33
CA VAL A 140 1.82 1.46 1.44
C VAL A 140 0.33 1.20 1.32
N GLN A 141 -0.45 1.76 2.22
CA GLN A 141 -1.90 1.52 2.31
C GLN A 141 -2.63 2.81 2.68
N SER A 142 -3.82 3.00 2.11
CA SER A 142 -4.77 4.01 2.53
C SER A 142 -6.13 3.40 2.80
N THR A 143 -6.71 3.79 3.93
CA THR A 143 -8.09 3.50 4.33
C THR A 143 -8.84 4.77 4.69
N SER A 144 -8.32 5.94 4.26
CA SER A 144 -8.85 7.25 4.61
C SER A 144 -9.72 7.82 3.50
N LEU A 145 -10.83 8.44 3.89
CA LEU A 145 -11.74 9.12 2.96
C LEU A 145 -11.03 10.25 2.20
N GLY A 146 -11.38 10.43 0.93
CA GLY A 146 -10.91 11.50 0.10
C GLY A 146 -9.43 11.47 -0.23
N THR A 147 -8.74 10.37 0.06
CA THR A 147 -7.30 10.25 -0.16
C THR A 147 -7.00 9.64 -1.52
N LYS A 148 -6.31 10.42 -2.35
CA LYS A 148 -5.70 9.97 -3.60
C LYS A 148 -4.18 10.04 -3.43
N TRP A 149 -3.49 8.97 -3.75
CA TRP A 149 -2.04 8.93 -3.60
C TRP A 149 -1.36 8.27 -4.79
N GLN A 150 -0.14 8.69 -5.03
CA GLN A 150 0.76 8.11 -6.04
C GLN A 150 2.10 7.85 -5.40
N LEU A 151 2.60 6.63 -5.55
CA LEU A 151 3.92 6.23 -5.08
C LEU A 151 4.94 6.40 -6.21
N GLY A 152 5.97 7.20 -5.95
CA GLY A 152 7.13 7.33 -6.81
C GLY A 152 8.18 6.25 -6.51
N THR A 153 9.41 6.67 -6.27
CA THR A 153 10.53 5.76 -5.96
C THR A 153 11.00 5.97 -4.53
N PRO A 154 10.48 5.21 -3.55
CA PRO A 154 10.97 5.32 -2.17
C PRO A 154 12.46 5.04 -2.10
N ARG A 155 13.17 5.82 -1.28
CA ARG A 155 14.60 5.66 -1.06
C ARG A 155 14.86 5.20 0.36
N LEU A 156 15.70 4.21 0.50
CA LEU A 156 16.03 3.58 1.78
C LEU A 156 17.52 3.75 2.06
N ASN A 157 17.86 4.15 3.29
CA ASN A 157 19.22 4.04 3.75
C ASN A 157 19.44 2.66 4.35
N MET A 158 20.16 1.82 3.61
CA MET A 158 20.40 0.41 3.96
C MET A 158 21.87 0.17 4.20
N ARG A 159 22.19 -0.61 5.23
CA ARG A 159 23.55 -1.05 5.51
C ARG A 159 23.58 -2.53 5.91
N PRO A 160 24.68 -3.24 5.62
CA PRO A 160 24.89 -4.58 6.14
C PRO A 160 25.00 -4.55 7.68
N ASP A 161 24.31 -5.49 8.35
CA ASP A 161 24.32 -5.61 9.82
C ASP A 161 24.80 -6.99 10.27
N GLY A 162 25.89 -7.43 9.69
CA GLY A 162 26.60 -8.65 10.05
C GLY A 162 25.91 -9.94 9.59
N ARG A 163 26.68 -11.02 9.67
CA ARG A 163 26.18 -12.40 9.54
C ARG A 163 25.84 -12.91 10.93
N ARG A 164 24.75 -13.68 11.05
CA ARG A 164 24.52 -14.45 12.26
C ARG A 164 25.70 -15.43 12.41
N GLY A 165 26.59 -15.16 13.33
CA GLY A 165 27.64 -16.12 13.68
C GLY A 165 26.99 -17.43 14.14
N ARG A 166 27.64 -18.53 13.80
CA ARG A 166 27.30 -19.86 14.33
C ARG A 166 27.42 -19.85 15.84
#